data_5b1a45c101fdbfb14ecee5ee656a1f4f
#
_entry.id   5b1a45c101fdbfb14ecee5ee656a1f4f
#
_cell.length_a   1.000
_cell.length_b   1.000
_cell.length_c   1.000
_cell.angle_alpha   90.00
_cell.angle_beta   90.00
_cell.angle_gamma   90.00
#
_symmetry.space_group_name_H-M   'P 1'
#
loop_
_entity.id
_entity.type
_entity.pdbx_description
1 polymer ?
#
loop_
_entity_poly.entity_id
_entity_poly.type
_entity_poly.pdbx_seq_one_letter_code
_entity_poly.pdbx_strand_id
1 'polypeptide(L)'
;MCIRDSKVSCVYRRRQEDMTALPEEVEGAVAEGVELVTLQAPVRIETDANGHAVALWTQPQIIGEMDKKGRPAPEKAKRSEKRIAADVVVVAIGQGVETHGFEQTKIAIKRGAFVAEASGQIDNMDGVFAGGDCVTGPATAIRAIAAGKVAAANIDEYPVSYTHLT
;
A
#
# COMPACT_ATOMS: atom_id res chain seq x y z
N MET A 1 7.75 -22.37 -16.02
CA MET A 1 6.78 -21.62 -16.86
C MET A 1 7.46 -20.34 -17.28
N CYS A 2 7.67 -20.15 -18.58
CA CYS A 2 8.42 -18.99 -19.06
C CYS A 2 7.46 -17.79 -19.09
N ILE A 3 7.69 -16.80 -18.24
CA ILE A 3 6.84 -15.58 -18.11
C ILE A 3 6.76 -14.79 -19.43
N ARG A 4 7.69 -15.03 -20.34
CA ARG A 4 7.79 -14.35 -21.65
C ARG A 4 6.67 -14.70 -22.64
N ASP A 5 5.95 -15.80 -22.40
CA ASP A 5 4.87 -16.26 -23.30
C ASP A 5 3.48 -15.78 -22.83
N SER A 6 3.42 -15.08 -21.70
CA SER A 6 2.17 -14.58 -21.12
C SER A 6 1.90 -13.15 -21.57
N LYS A 7 0.64 -12.85 -21.95
CA LYS A 7 0.21 -11.48 -22.13
C LYS A 7 -0.01 -10.86 -20.75
N VAL A 8 0.75 -9.83 -20.40
CA VAL A 8 0.65 -9.12 -19.13
C VAL A 8 0.07 -7.73 -19.36
N SER A 9 -0.94 -7.37 -18.56
CA SER A 9 -1.53 -6.03 -18.59
C SER A 9 -1.48 -5.42 -17.19
N CYS A 10 -0.99 -4.20 -17.07
CA CYS A 10 -1.03 -3.40 -15.85
C CYS A 10 -2.26 -2.49 -15.91
N VAL A 11 -3.28 -2.82 -15.10
CA VAL A 11 -4.53 -2.04 -15.03
C VAL A 11 -4.39 -0.96 -13.96
N TYR A 12 -4.52 0.30 -14.37
CA TYR A 12 -4.31 1.43 -13.48
C TYR A 12 -5.44 2.47 -13.56
N ARG A 13 -5.92 2.92 -12.40
CA ARG A 13 -7.11 3.80 -12.32
C ARG A 13 -6.86 5.26 -12.68
N ARG A 14 -5.61 5.70 -12.80
CA ARG A 14 -5.21 7.07 -13.18
C ARG A 14 -4.49 7.05 -14.52
N ARG A 15 -3.95 8.19 -14.94
CA ARG A 15 -3.09 8.29 -16.13
C ARG A 15 -1.69 7.75 -15.79
N GLN A 16 -0.91 7.49 -16.82
CA GLN A 16 0.48 7.04 -16.69
C GLN A 16 1.34 8.06 -15.94
N GLU A 17 1.20 9.35 -16.23
CA GLU A 17 1.93 10.43 -15.56
C GLU A 17 1.56 10.59 -14.07
N ASP A 18 0.45 10.02 -13.63
CA ASP A 18 0.02 10.02 -12.24
C ASP A 18 0.53 8.79 -11.45
N MET A 19 1.30 7.90 -12.09
CA MET A 19 1.88 6.74 -11.42
C MET A 19 2.92 7.17 -10.37
N THR A 20 3.00 6.39 -9.29
CA THR A 20 4.03 6.58 -8.26
C THR A 20 5.30 5.77 -8.54
N ALA A 21 5.27 4.90 -9.56
CA ALA A 21 6.44 4.21 -10.07
C ALA A 21 7.40 5.19 -10.73
N LEU A 22 8.68 4.89 -10.71
CA LEU A 22 9.68 5.68 -11.43
C LEU A 22 9.46 5.55 -12.94
N PRO A 23 9.72 6.62 -13.73
CA PRO A 23 9.57 6.55 -15.19
C PRO A 23 10.31 5.38 -15.82
N GLU A 24 11.52 5.11 -15.36
CA GLU A 24 12.38 4.02 -15.85
C GLU A 24 11.77 2.63 -15.57
N GLU A 25 11.04 2.48 -14.46
CA GLU A 25 10.33 1.23 -14.15
C GLU A 25 9.15 1.00 -15.10
N VAL A 26 8.43 2.07 -15.41
CA VAL A 26 7.30 2.02 -16.36
C VAL A 26 7.80 1.73 -17.77
N GLU A 27 8.86 2.41 -18.21
CA GLU A 27 9.49 2.21 -19.52
C GLU A 27 10.04 0.77 -19.63
N GLY A 28 10.70 0.28 -18.58
CA GLY A 28 11.21 -1.09 -18.53
C GLY A 28 10.10 -2.12 -18.67
N ALA A 29 9.00 -1.97 -17.95
CA ALA A 29 7.84 -2.86 -18.03
C ALA A 29 7.24 -2.88 -19.44
N VAL A 30 7.07 -1.71 -20.06
CA VAL A 30 6.57 -1.60 -21.44
C VAL A 30 7.53 -2.22 -22.44
N ALA A 31 8.84 -2.02 -22.27
CA ALA A 31 9.86 -2.64 -23.11
C ALA A 31 9.86 -4.18 -23.01
N GLU A 32 9.47 -4.73 -21.88
CA GLU A 32 9.27 -6.18 -21.68
C GLU A 32 7.92 -6.69 -22.23
N GLY A 33 7.08 -5.80 -22.78
CA GLY A 33 5.81 -6.16 -23.42
C GLY A 33 4.59 -6.06 -22.52
N VAL A 34 4.69 -5.41 -21.35
CA VAL A 34 3.52 -5.15 -20.51
C VAL A 34 2.63 -4.09 -21.15
N GLU A 35 1.33 -4.41 -21.30
CA GLU A 35 0.32 -3.47 -21.77
C GLU A 35 -0.14 -2.57 -20.60
N LEU A 36 -0.02 -1.26 -20.74
CA LEU A 36 -0.57 -0.31 -19.77
C LEU A 36 -2.02 0.02 -20.10
N VAL A 37 -2.93 -0.37 -19.22
CA VAL A 37 -4.37 -0.12 -19.36
C VAL A 37 -4.75 0.94 -18.32
N THR A 38 -4.55 2.20 -18.66
CA THR A 38 -4.79 3.35 -17.78
C THR A 38 -6.25 3.78 -17.76
N LEU A 39 -6.62 4.60 -16.77
CA LEU A 39 -7.98 5.13 -16.56
C LEU A 39 -9.03 4.00 -16.45
N GLN A 40 -8.63 2.89 -15.83
CA GLN A 40 -9.50 1.74 -15.56
C GLN A 40 -9.41 1.38 -14.08
N ALA A 41 -10.51 1.54 -13.35
CA ALA A 41 -10.58 1.12 -11.95
C ALA A 41 -11.10 -0.32 -11.87
N PRO A 42 -10.39 -1.26 -11.24
CA PRO A 42 -10.90 -2.60 -10.98
C PRO A 42 -12.22 -2.56 -10.20
N VAL A 43 -13.18 -3.38 -10.59
CA VAL A 43 -14.51 -3.49 -9.95
C VAL A 43 -14.71 -4.86 -9.33
N ARG A 44 -14.48 -5.92 -10.12
CA ARG A 44 -14.63 -7.31 -9.68
C ARG A 44 -13.81 -8.25 -10.54
N ILE A 45 -13.50 -9.40 -9.98
CA ILE A 45 -12.94 -10.54 -10.70
C ILE A 45 -14.10 -11.47 -11.03
N GLU A 46 -14.19 -11.88 -12.29
CA GLU A 46 -15.11 -12.91 -12.77
C GLU A 46 -14.41 -14.27 -12.65
N THR A 47 -15.09 -15.25 -12.09
CA THR A 47 -14.57 -16.60 -11.94
C THR A 47 -15.45 -17.60 -12.65
N ASP A 48 -14.85 -18.75 -13.05
CA ASP A 48 -15.58 -19.90 -13.56
C ASP A 48 -16.28 -20.69 -12.42
N ALA A 49 -16.93 -21.78 -12.77
CA ALA A 49 -17.62 -22.66 -11.82
C ALA A 49 -16.67 -23.33 -10.80
N ASN A 50 -15.37 -23.37 -11.07
CA ASN A 50 -14.33 -23.94 -10.21
C ASN A 50 -13.63 -22.87 -9.34
N GLY A 51 -14.00 -21.59 -9.48
CA GLY A 51 -13.41 -20.48 -8.77
C GLY A 51 -12.13 -19.90 -9.42
N HIS A 52 -11.74 -20.33 -10.61
CA HIS A 52 -10.60 -19.77 -11.33
C HIS A 52 -10.97 -18.44 -11.97
N ALA A 53 -10.05 -17.48 -11.92
CA ALA A 53 -10.25 -16.20 -12.60
C ALA A 53 -10.36 -16.40 -14.11
N VAL A 54 -11.32 -15.72 -14.73
CA VAL A 54 -11.52 -15.70 -16.20
C VAL A 54 -11.56 -14.29 -16.76
N ALA A 55 -11.79 -13.29 -15.92
CA ALA A 55 -11.70 -11.89 -16.34
C ALA A 55 -11.60 -10.93 -15.14
N LEU A 56 -11.04 -9.75 -15.41
CA LEU A 56 -11.14 -8.57 -14.57
C LEU A 56 -12.14 -7.59 -15.20
N TRP A 57 -13.15 -7.18 -14.43
CA TRP A 57 -14.05 -6.10 -14.82
C TRP A 57 -13.55 -4.77 -14.30
N THR A 58 -13.56 -3.76 -15.16
CA THR A 58 -13.04 -2.43 -14.85
C THR A 58 -14.07 -1.38 -15.21
N GLN A 59 -14.13 -0.32 -14.39
CA GLN A 59 -14.92 0.87 -14.65
C GLN A 59 -14.01 1.94 -15.27
N PRO A 60 -14.31 2.42 -16.49
CA PRO A 60 -13.59 3.54 -17.09
C PRO A 60 -13.62 4.77 -16.19
N GLN A 61 -12.48 5.48 -16.13
CA GLN A 61 -12.30 6.69 -15.33
C GLN A 61 -12.10 7.91 -16.22
N ILE A 62 -12.38 9.07 -15.68
CA ILE A 62 -11.99 10.37 -16.17
C ILE A 62 -11.16 11.09 -15.10
N ILE A 63 -10.48 12.13 -15.50
CA ILE A 63 -9.74 12.99 -14.58
C ILE A 63 -10.73 13.94 -13.91
N GLY A 64 -10.79 13.89 -12.60
CA GLY A 64 -11.57 14.78 -11.74
C GLY A 64 -10.70 15.85 -11.08
N GLU A 65 -11.21 16.38 -9.97
CA GLU A 65 -10.52 17.40 -9.18
C GLU A 65 -9.22 16.88 -8.54
N MET A 66 -8.38 17.83 -8.12
CA MET A 66 -7.14 17.49 -7.41
C MET A 66 -7.44 16.90 -6.03
N ASP A 67 -6.79 15.79 -5.70
CA ASP A 67 -6.84 15.23 -4.35
C ASP A 67 -6.03 16.08 -3.35
N LYS A 68 -6.15 15.77 -2.05
CA LYS A 68 -5.43 16.49 -0.98
C LYS A 68 -3.90 16.41 -1.10
N LYS A 69 -3.38 15.58 -1.98
CA LYS A 69 -1.93 15.42 -2.26
C LYS A 69 -1.52 16.10 -3.57
N GLY A 70 -2.42 16.90 -4.18
CA GLY A 70 -2.16 17.61 -5.44
C GLY A 70 -2.14 16.71 -6.67
N ARG A 71 -2.74 15.52 -6.62
CA ARG A 71 -2.87 14.63 -7.80
C ARG A 71 -4.31 14.60 -8.28
N PRO A 72 -4.54 14.57 -9.62
CA PRO A 72 -5.88 14.45 -10.16
C PRO A 72 -6.60 13.20 -9.64
N ALA A 73 -7.76 13.35 -9.03
CA ALA A 73 -8.54 12.23 -8.55
C ALA A 73 -9.24 11.54 -9.74
N PRO A 74 -9.23 10.20 -9.82
CA PRO A 74 -10.02 9.50 -10.82
C PRO A 74 -11.49 9.54 -10.45
N GLU A 75 -12.35 9.87 -11.41
CA GLU A 75 -13.79 9.84 -11.29
C GLU A 75 -14.41 8.85 -12.25
N LYS A 76 -15.54 8.28 -11.88
CA LYS A 76 -16.26 7.31 -12.69
C LYS A 76 -16.77 7.96 -13.98
N ALA A 77 -16.31 7.47 -15.12
CA ALA A 77 -16.84 7.89 -16.41
C ALA A 77 -18.27 7.35 -16.61
N LYS A 78 -19.13 8.12 -17.30
CA LYS A 78 -20.47 7.68 -17.73
C LYS A 78 -20.36 6.69 -18.91
N ARG A 79 -19.64 5.58 -18.70
CA ARG A 79 -19.43 4.51 -19.69
C ARG A 79 -19.61 3.16 -19.01
N SER A 80 -20.02 2.16 -19.80
CA SER A 80 -20.14 0.79 -19.32
C SER A 80 -18.81 0.22 -18.84
N GLU A 81 -18.89 -0.69 -17.89
CA GLU A 81 -17.74 -1.49 -17.46
C GLU A 81 -17.13 -2.25 -18.65
N LYS A 82 -15.83 -2.46 -18.58
CA LYS A 82 -15.08 -3.24 -19.56
C LYS A 82 -14.66 -4.56 -18.94
N ARG A 83 -14.77 -5.63 -19.73
CA ARG A 83 -14.27 -6.95 -19.40
C ARG A 83 -12.89 -7.14 -20.03
N ILE A 84 -11.90 -7.46 -19.22
CA ILE A 84 -10.53 -7.79 -19.63
C ILE A 84 -10.34 -9.27 -19.29
N ALA A 85 -10.16 -10.13 -20.30
CA ALA A 85 -9.89 -11.55 -20.06
C ALA A 85 -8.56 -11.73 -19.33
N ALA A 86 -8.57 -12.57 -18.31
CA ALA A 86 -7.37 -12.82 -17.49
C ALA A 86 -7.51 -14.17 -16.77
N ASP A 87 -6.49 -14.99 -16.84
CA ASP A 87 -6.41 -16.28 -16.15
C ASP A 87 -5.84 -16.11 -14.73
N VAL A 88 -5.08 -15.02 -14.52
CA VAL A 88 -4.48 -14.66 -13.23
C VAL A 88 -4.65 -13.17 -13.01
N VAL A 89 -5.07 -12.78 -11.81
CA VAL A 89 -5.15 -11.38 -11.39
C VAL A 89 -4.25 -11.19 -10.16
N VAL A 90 -3.23 -10.34 -10.29
CA VAL A 90 -2.33 -9.95 -9.19
C VAL A 90 -2.77 -8.60 -8.66
N VAL A 91 -3.12 -8.55 -7.37
CA VAL A 91 -3.52 -7.31 -6.70
C VAL A 91 -2.27 -6.63 -6.12
N ALA A 92 -1.84 -5.54 -6.77
CA ALA A 92 -0.63 -4.78 -6.43
C ALA A 92 -0.99 -3.31 -6.06
N ILE A 93 -2.03 -3.11 -5.24
CA ILE A 93 -2.58 -1.79 -4.91
C ILE A 93 -1.98 -1.16 -3.63
N GLY A 94 -0.92 -1.74 -3.11
CA GLY A 94 -0.26 -1.35 -1.87
C GLY A 94 -0.57 -2.30 -0.72
N GLN A 95 0.05 -2.02 0.41
CA GLN A 95 -0.09 -2.77 1.64
C GLN A 95 -0.62 -1.87 2.75
N GLY A 96 -1.24 -2.45 3.75
CA GLY A 96 -1.65 -1.81 4.98
C GLY A 96 -0.92 -2.43 6.17
N VAL A 97 -0.96 -1.73 7.29
CA VAL A 97 -0.49 -2.28 8.57
C VAL A 97 -1.58 -3.18 9.12
N GLU A 98 -1.22 -4.41 9.50
CA GLU A 98 -2.12 -5.32 10.20
C GLU A 98 -2.18 -4.92 11.68
N THR A 99 -3.28 -4.31 12.07
CA THR A 99 -3.49 -3.83 13.45
C THR A 99 -4.42 -4.73 14.26
N HIS A 100 -4.99 -5.78 13.65
CA HIS A 100 -5.81 -6.77 14.37
C HIS A 100 -4.98 -7.46 15.47
N GLY A 101 -5.54 -7.70 16.58
CA GLY A 101 -4.84 -8.20 17.77
C GLY A 101 -4.32 -7.12 18.72
N PHE A 102 -4.31 -5.86 18.28
CA PHE A 102 -3.99 -4.72 19.14
C PHE A 102 -5.23 -3.93 19.60
N GLU A 103 -6.42 -4.33 19.18
CA GLU A 103 -7.69 -3.64 19.48
C GLU A 103 -8.01 -3.60 20.97
N GLN A 104 -7.53 -4.59 21.73
CA GLN A 104 -7.70 -4.65 23.19
C GLN A 104 -6.60 -3.89 23.94
N THR A 105 -5.59 -3.38 23.24
CA THR A 105 -4.53 -2.56 23.84
C THR A 105 -4.94 -1.09 23.87
N LYS A 106 -4.21 -0.29 24.63
CA LYS A 106 -4.41 1.17 24.68
C LYS A 106 -3.70 1.90 23.53
N ILE A 107 -3.12 1.17 22.57
CA ILE A 107 -2.40 1.77 21.44
C ILE A 107 -3.38 2.51 20.53
N ALA A 108 -3.16 3.80 20.36
CA ALA A 108 -3.94 4.60 19.43
C ALA A 108 -3.63 4.20 17.98
N ILE A 109 -4.68 3.91 17.20
CA ILE A 109 -4.58 3.59 15.77
C ILE A 109 -5.23 4.74 14.99
N LYS A 110 -4.49 5.31 14.05
CA LYS A 110 -4.98 6.38 13.17
C LYS A 110 -4.66 6.06 11.72
N ARG A 111 -5.70 6.00 10.89
CA ARG A 111 -5.59 5.68 9.45
C ARG A 111 -4.91 4.32 9.17
N GLY A 112 -5.15 3.33 10.04
CA GLY A 112 -4.57 1.99 9.92
C GLY A 112 -3.10 1.89 10.31
N ALA A 113 -2.54 2.84 11.07
CA ALA A 113 -1.19 2.79 11.61
C ALA A 113 -1.19 3.16 13.09
N PHE A 114 -0.20 2.71 13.85
CA PHE A 114 -0.02 3.08 15.24
C PHE A 114 0.40 4.55 15.37
N VAL A 115 -0.05 5.19 16.42
CA VAL A 115 0.36 6.56 16.75
C VAL A 115 1.51 6.51 17.74
N ALA A 116 2.66 7.02 17.32
CA ALA A 116 3.84 7.16 18.16
C ALA A 116 4.39 8.58 18.07
N GLU A 117 5.07 9.02 19.12
CA GLU A 117 5.82 10.27 19.15
C GLU A 117 7.06 10.22 18.24
N ALA A 118 7.73 11.35 18.09
CA ALA A 118 8.98 11.44 17.32
C ALA A 118 10.11 10.57 17.90
N SER A 119 10.08 10.29 19.20
CA SER A 119 10.97 9.36 19.91
C SER A 119 10.71 7.88 19.57
N GLY A 120 9.56 7.58 18.95
CA GLY A 120 9.04 6.23 18.77
C GLY A 120 8.18 5.73 19.94
N GLN A 121 8.08 6.47 21.05
CA GLN A 121 7.26 6.05 22.18
C GLN A 121 5.77 6.13 21.82
N ILE A 122 5.00 5.11 22.23
CA ILE A 122 3.54 5.09 22.09
C ILE A 122 2.93 5.95 23.19
N ASP A 123 2.04 6.88 22.78
CA ASP A 123 1.28 7.71 23.71
C ASP A 123 0.54 6.86 24.77
N ASN A 124 0.65 7.29 26.02
CA ASN A 124 -0.01 6.65 27.18
C ASN A 124 0.40 5.19 27.44
N MET A 125 1.56 4.76 26.95
CA MET A 125 2.12 3.43 27.20
C MET A 125 3.60 3.53 27.54
N ASP A 126 3.90 3.59 28.83
CA ASP A 126 5.27 3.67 29.33
C ASP A 126 6.10 2.47 28.89
N GLY A 127 7.31 2.73 28.35
CA GLY A 127 8.23 1.69 27.91
C GLY A 127 7.84 0.95 26.63
N VAL A 128 6.80 1.41 25.92
CA VAL A 128 6.39 0.83 24.64
C VAL A 128 6.78 1.75 23.50
N PHE A 129 7.53 1.20 22.55
CA PHE A 129 8.05 1.94 21.40
C PHE A 129 7.62 1.27 20.09
N ALA A 130 7.41 2.07 19.06
CA ALA A 130 7.11 1.62 17.71
C ALA A 130 7.77 2.54 16.67
N GLY A 131 8.13 1.99 15.53
CA GLY A 131 8.74 2.76 14.44
C GLY A 131 8.70 2.02 13.12
N GLY A 132 9.00 2.72 12.03
CA GLY A 132 8.93 2.16 10.68
C GLY A 132 7.50 2.11 10.14
N ASP A 133 7.22 1.13 9.29
CA ASP A 133 5.96 1.03 8.53
C ASP A 133 4.72 0.91 9.42
N CYS A 134 4.84 0.33 10.60
CA CYS A 134 3.72 0.23 11.54
C CYS A 134 3.23 1.60 12.06
N VAL A 135 4.06 2.64 11.97
CA VAL A 135 3.73 4.02 12.38
C VAL A 135 3.49 4.92 11.17
N THR A 136 4.35 4.83 10.15
CA THR A 136 4.30 5.74 8.99
C THR A 136 3.45 5.23 7.82
N GLY A 137 3.05 3.97 7.86
CA GLY A 137 2.59 3.21 6.70
C GLY A 137 3.77 2.73 5.85
N PRO A 138 3.53 1.85 4.86
CA PRO A 138 4.56 1.32 3.98
C PRO A 138 5.38 2.41 3.32
N ALA A 139 6.71 2.31 3.47
CA ALA A 139 7.68 3.28 2.97
C ALA A 139 8.96 2.57 2.49
N THR A 140 10.11 3.23 2.58
CA THR A 140 11.40 2.65 2.18
C THR A 140 12.12 1.97 3.35
N ALA A 141 12.93 0.94 3.05
CA ALA A 141 13.76 0.27 4.05
C ALA A 141 14.66 1.24 4.84
N ILE A 142 15.20 2.27 4.17
CA ILE A 142 16.02 3.29 4.80
C ILE A 142 15.26 4.05 5.89
N ARG A 143 13.99 4.37 5.66
CA ARG A 143 13.13 5.03 6.66
C ARG A 143 12.81 4.10 7.84
N ALA A 144 12.56 2.83 7.58
CA ALA A 144 12.33 1.83 8.63
C ALA A 144 13.57 1.67 9.52
N ILE A 145 14.76 1.58 8.92
CA ILE A 145 16.05 1.52 9.65
C ILE A 145 16.27 2.80 10.49
N ALA A 146 16.01 3.98 9.92
CA ALA A 146 16.15 5.24 10.64
C ALA A 146 15.21 5.29 11.86
N ALA A 147 13.94 4.91 11.69
CA ALA A 147 12.99 4.85 12.79
C ALA A 147 13.40 3.83 13.87
N GLY A 148 13.92 2.67 13.47
CA GLY A 148 14.46 1.67 14.40
C GLY A 148 15.64 2.21 15.24
N LYS A 149 16.55 2.97 14.62
CA LYS A 149 17.67 3.61 15.34
C LYS A 149 17.19 4.66 16.35
N VAL A 150 16.20 5.47 15.96
CA VAL A 150 15.60 6.46 16.87
C VAL A 150 14.94 5.75 18.07
N ALA A 151 14.12 4.73 17.81
CA ALA A 151 13.49 3.97 18.89
C ALA A 151 14.51 3.30 19.81
N ALA A 152 15.56 2.69 19.25
CA ALA A 152 16.61 2.04 20.05
C ALA A 152 17.35 3.03 20.97
N ALA A 153 17.71 4.22 20.47
CA ALA A 153 18.36 5.25 21.30
C ALA A 153 17.45 5.70 22.45
N ASN A 154 16.15 5.91 22.18
CA ASN A 154 15.20 6.32 23.21
C ASN A 154 14.87 5.18 24.20
N ILE A 155 14.92 3.93 23.78
CA ILE A 155 14.80 2.77 24.69
C ILE A 155 16.00 2.70 25.64
N ASP A 156 17.21 2.94 25.13
CA ASP A 156 18.44 2.93 25.94
C ASP A 156 18.44 4.05 26.98
N GLU A 157 17.93 5.23 26.62
CA GLU A 157 17.78 6.37 27.51
C GLU A 157 16.55 6.27 28.44
N TYR A 158 15.62 5.35 28.16
CA TYR A 158 14.40 5.20 28.94
C TYR A 158 14.75 4.74 30.37
N PRO A 159 14.35 5.48 31.42
CA PRO A 159 14.72 5.13 32.79
C PRO A 159 14.06 3.83 33.21
N VAL A 160 14.84 2.77 33.21
CA VAL A 160 14.41 1.51 33.83
C VAL A 160 14.39 1.75 35.33
N SER A 161 13.19 1.89 35.90
CA SER A 161 13.02 1.86 37.34
C SER A 161 13.38 0.46 37.84
N TYR A 162 14.64 0.25 38.19
CA TYR A 162 15.03 -0.92 38.97
C TYR A 162 14.40 -0.80 40.33
N THR A 163 13.22 -1.39 40.51
CA THR A 163 12.76 -1.76 41.83
C THR A 163 13.75 -2.81 42.35
N HIS A 164 14.67 -2.38 43.18
CA HIS A 164 15.46 -3.30 43.99
C HIS A 164 14.49 -4.16 44.76
N LEU A 165 14.38 -5.44 44.36
CA LEU A 165 13.84 -6.47 45.24
C LEU A 165 14.84 -6.61 46.40
N THR A 166 14.56 -5.96 47.53
CA THR A 166 15.18 -6.22 48.83
C THR A 166 14.53 -7.43 49.44
#